data_2e31ee256774d7d77d7d24b578ddaf1c
#
_entry.id   2e31ee256774d7d77d7d24b578ddaf1c
#
_cell.length_a   1.000
_cell.length_b   1.000
_cell.length_c   1.000
_cell.angle_alpha   90.00
_cell.angle_beta   90.00
_cell.angle_gamma   90.00
#
_symmetry.space_group_name_H-M   'P 1'
#
loop_
_entity.id
_entity.type
_entity.pdbx_description
1 polymer ?
#
loop_
_entity_poly.entity_id
_entity_poly.type
_entity_poly.pdbx_seq_one_letter_code
_entity_poly.pdbx_strand_id
1 'polypeptide(L)'
;AKDKKQIKTEKWYRVNQERLKELQPTARAKKRLALKERLLLEQEEQPLAGLYQDFSREVVAYFIDQDVLEITDREVNRAASYYEGKKQTQALVLNPEQSKAVKTVVSKLGKESKPFLLEGVTGSGKTEVYLQIIQEVLNKGKTAIMLVPEISLTPQMTDRFISRFGQEVAILHSGLSNGEKYDQWRKVERGEAKVVVGARSAIFAPLKNIGAIIIDEEHEASYKQDSNPRYHAREVAVLRAQYNQAVLLLGSATPSLESRARATKGVYELIRLTQRANPAAKIPEVKVVDFRDYIGQNEAGNFTPVLVEAIADRLQKKEQVVLMLNRRGYSSFVMCRECGTVDTCPNCDISLTLHMDTKTMNCHYCGYSKAIPRHCPNCQSPSIRYYGTGTQKAYDELQEIFPEAKILRMDVDTTRKKGSHAAILDAFGNGEADILLGTQMIAKGLDFPNVTLVGVLNADTSLNLPDYRSSERTFQLLTQVAGRAGRAEKEGEVIIQSYNPNHYAIRFAKDQDYEGFFAYEMQIRRQLGYTPYYFTVGLTLSHKSEEIVMEKSHQVMEILRSGLSDQVQILGPTPKPIARTHNLYHYQIIVKYRFEEGMTQVLNQILEFTQEKGNKDLRLSIDNEPQSFM
;
A
#
# COMPACT_ATOMS: atom_id res chain seq x y z
N ALA A 1 5.56 -1.90 -28.01
CA ALA A 1 6.96 -1.50 -27.97
C ALA A 1 7.81 -2.69 -27.55
N LYS A 2 8.65 -3.19 -28.44
CA LYS A 2 9.65 -4.22 -28.12
C LYS A 2 10.79 -3.50 -27.38
N ASP A 3 10.64 -3.28 -26.07
CA ASP A 3 11.79 -3.01 -25.23
C ASP A 3 12.69 -4.24 -25.24
N LYS A 4 13.80 -4.14 -25.94
CA LYS A 4 14.87 -5.13 -25.85
C LYS A 4 15.45 -5.04 -24.44
N LYS A 5 14.88 -5.80 -23.52
CA LYS A 5 15.45 -5.99 -22.19
C LYS A 5 16.77 -6.70 -22.37
N GLN A 6 17.86 -5.96 -22.29
CA GLN A 6 19.22 -6.49 -22.47
C GLN A 6 19.85 -6.73 -21.10
N ILE A 7 20.53 -7.86 -21.01
CA ILE A 7 21.45 -8.16 -19.90
C ILE A 7 22.49 -7.06 -19.86
N LYS A 8 22.68 -6.43 -18.71
CA LYS A 8 23.81 -5.50 -18.54
C LYS A 8 25.07 -6.33 -18.32
N THR A 9 26.07 -6.10 -19.14
CA THR A 9 27.39 -6.69 -18.96
C THR A 9 28.43 -5.59 -18.72
N GLU A 10 29.43 -5.90 -17.94
CA GLU A 10 30.65 -5.13 -17.78
C GLU A 10 31.81 -5.96 -18.31
N LYS A 11 32.76 -5.26 -18.97
CA LYS A 11 33.97 -5.88 -19.44
C LYS A 11 34.97 -5.99 -18.28
N TRP A 12 35.43 -7.19 -18.06
CA TRP A 12 36.48 -7.51 -17.12
C TRP A 12 37.71 -7.96 -17.91
N TYR A 13 38.88 -7.82 -17.33
CA TYR A 13 40.12 -8.32 -17.92
C TYR A 13 40.85 -9.22 -16.97
N ARG A 14 41.52 -10.18 -17.55
CA ARG A 14 42.51 -11.03 -16.91
C ARG A 14 43.85 -10.80 -17.56
N VAL A 15 44.91 -10.70 -16.75
CA VAL A 15 46.25 -10.47 -17.25
C VAL A 15 46.92 -11.81 -17.59
N ASN A 16 47.33 -11.98 -18.84
CA ASN A 16 48.20 -13.09 -19.24
C ASN A 16 49.63 -12.74 -18.85
N GLN A 17 50.07 -13.23 -17.71
CA GLN A 17 51.36 -12.89 -17.12
C GLN A 17 52.56 -13.38 -17.95
N GLU A 18 52.44 -14.45 -18.73
CA GLU A 18 53.52 -14.94 -19.61
C GLU A 18 53.73 -13.97 -20.75
N ARG A 19 52.68 -13.64 -21.46
CA ARG A 19 52.74 -12.65 -22.56
C ARG A 19 53.15 -11.24 -22.09
N LEU A 20 52.73 -10.84 -20.89
CA LEU A 20 53.10 -9.55 -20.31
C LEU A 20 54.62 -9.46 -20.05
N LYS A 21 55.28 -10.56 -19.64
CA LYS A 21 56.73 -10.57 -19.41
C LYS A 21 57.51 -10.44 -20.73
N GLU A 22 57.04 -11.07 -21.79
CA GLU A 22 57.64 -11.05 -23.10
C GLU A 22 57.48 -9.71 -23.82
N LEU A 23 56.38 -8.98 -23.51
CA LEU A 23 56.06 -7.70 -24.16
C LEU A 23 57.03 -6.60 -23.69
N GLN A 24 57.78 -6.01 -24.64
CA GLN A 24 58.67 -4.90 -24.35
C GLN A 24 58.21 -3.61 -25.06
N PRO A 25 57.44 -2.78 -24.39
CA PRO A 25 57.10 -1.44 -24.95
C PRO A 25 58.37 -0.61 -25.15
N THR A 26 58.40 0.19 -26.22
CA THR A 26 59.53 1.09 -26.48
C THR A 26 59.76 2.06 -25.33
N ALA A 27 61.02 2.35 -24.99
CA ALA A 27 61.40 3.26 -23.89
C ALA A 27 60.74 4.66 -23.95
N ARG A 28 60.32 5.12 -25.15
CA ARG A 28 59.62 6.37 -25.37
C ARG A 28 58.15 6.31 -24.99
N ALA A 29 57.55 5.12 -24.82
CA ALA A 29 56.13 4.94 -24.53
C ALA A 29 55.86 4.88 -23.00
N LYS A 30 56.17 5.95 -22.26
CA LYS A 30 56.07 6.07 -20.81
C LYS A 30 54.77 5.53 -20.22
N LYS A 31 53.60 5.84 -20.83
CA LYS A 31 52.28 5.40 -20.35
C LYS A 31 52.08 3.89 -20.51
N ARG A 32 52.63 3.26 -21.54
CA ARG A 32 52.60 1.80 -21.73
C ARG A 32 53.48 1.09 -20.71
N LEU A 33 54.62 1.67 -20.39
CA LEU A 33 55.50 1.13 -19.34
C LEU A 33 54.82 1.18 -17.97
N ALA A 34 54.20 2.33 -17.63
CA ALA A 34 53.47 2.45 -16.36
C ALA A 34 52.30 1.45 -16.25
N LEU A 35 51.55 1.22 -17.35
CA LEU A 35 50.49 0.21 -17.36
C LEU A 35 51.06 -1.20 -17.22
N LYS A 36 52.16 -1.50 -17.88
CA LYS A 36 52.87 -2.79 -17.75
C LYS A 36 53.26 -3.08 -16.29
N GLU A 37 53.87 -2.11 -15.60
CA GLU A 37 54.25 -2.20 -14.20
C GLU A 37 53.06 -2.49 -13.29
N ARG A 38 51.94 -1.79 -13.52
CA ARG A 38 50.69 -2.05 -12.78
C ARG A 38 50.18 -3.49 -13.01
N LEU A 39 50.09 -3.91 -14.27
CA LEU A 39 49.56 -5.23 -14.64
C LEU A 39 50.43 -6.40 -14.11
N LEU A 40 51.73 -6.18 -13.89
CA LEU A 40 52.62 -7.19 -13.27
C LEU A 40 52.24 -7.48 -11.80
N LEU A 41 51.57 -6.55 -11.12
CA LEU A 41 51.16 -6.70 -9.73
C LEU A 41 49.74 -7.30 -9.61
N GLU A 42 48.97 -7.36 -10.70
CA GLU A 42 47.59 -7.85 -10.69
C GLU A 42 47.54 -9.36 -10.93
N GLN A 43 47.00 -10.09 -9.96
CA GLN A 43 46.86 -11.56 -10.03
C GLN A 43 45.40 -12.00 -10.26
N GLU A 44 44.43 -11.10 -10.00
CA GLU A 44 43.02 -11.39 -10.11
C GLU A 44 42.38 -10.61 -11.26
N GLU A 45 41.25 -11.12 -11.75
CA GLU A 45 40.47 -10.42 -12.74
C GLU A 45 39.89 -9.11 -12.17
N GLN A 46 39.94 -8.04 -12.96
CA GLN A 46 39.51 -6.70 -12.57
C GLN A 46 38.57 -6.09 -13.61
N PRO A 47 37.69 -5.14 -13.21
CA PRO A 47 36.86 -4.40 -14.15
C PRO A 47 37.71 -3.54 -15.11
N LEU A 48 37.49 -3.69 -16.41
CA LEU A 48 38.21 -2.94 -17.44
C LEU A 48 38.02 -1.41 -17.31
N ALA A 49 36.87 -0.99 -16.76
CA ALA A 49 36.57 0.42 -16.49
C ALA A 49 37.60 1.07 -15.56
N GLY A 50 38.18 0.32 -14.62
CA GLY A 50 39.23 0.80 -13.72
C GLY A 50 40.51 1.21 -14.45
N LEU A 51 40.88 0.51 -15.53
CA LEU A 51 42.04 0.93 -16.35
C LEU A 51 41.80 2.20 -17.10
N TYR A 52 40.58 2.46 -17.57
CA TYR A 52 40.22 3.69 -18.31
C TYR A 52 40.15 4.95 -17.44
N GLN A 53 40.15 4.81 -16.11
CA GLN A 53 40.26 5.96 -15.21
C GLN A 53 41.69 6.55 -15.21
N ASP A 54 42.69 5.66 -15.30
CA ASP A 54 44.09 6.04 -15.18
C ASP A 54 44.81 6.08 -16.52
N PHE A 55 44.34 5.33 -17.51
CA PHE A 55 44.99 5.17 -18.82
C PHE A 55 44.04 5.45 -19.99
N SER A 56 44.59 6.04 -21.08
CA SER A 56 43.80 6.26 -22.28
C SER A 56 43.40 4.95 -22.97
N ARG A 57 42.30 5.01 -23.72
CA ARG A 57 41.79 3.84 -24.47
C ARG A 57 42.83 3.24 -25.41
N GLU A 58 43.65 4.07 -26.04
CA GLU A 58 44.71 3.66 -26.96
C GLU A 58 45.83 2.86 -26.25
N VAL A 59 46.16 3.27 -25.02
CA VAL A 59 47.17 2.55 -24.21
C VAL A 59 46.63 1.19 -23.79
N VAL A 60 45.38 1.11 -23.35
CA VAL A 60 44.73 -0.18 -22.94
C VAL A 60 44.53 -1.08 -24.17
N ALA A 61 44.07 -0.53 -25.29
CA ALA A 61 43.87 -1.26 -26.55
C ALA A 61 45.18 -1.96 -27.02
N TYR A 62 46.31 -1.30 -26.89
CA TYR A 62 47.60 -1.90 -27.22
C TYR A 62 47.85 -3.24 -26.47
N PHE A 63 47.49 -3.35 -25.18
CA PHE A 63 47.67 -4.59 -24.41
C PHE A 63 46.59 -5.63 -24.74
N ILE A 64 45.42 -5.18 -25.18
CA ILE A 64 44.34 -6.08 -25.67
C ILE A 64 44.79 -6.69 -27.02
N ASP A 65 45.29 -5.87 -27.94
CA ASP A 65 45.74 -6.28 -29.28
C ASP A 65 46.97 -7.24 -29.23
N GLN A 66 47.74 -7.19 -28.14
CA GLN A 66 48.86 -8.08 -27.91
C GLN A 66 48.48 -9.34 -27.11
N ASP A 67 47.19 -9.61 -26.92
CA ASP A 67 46.65 -10.73 -26.12
C ASP A 67 47.20 -10.78 -24.69
N VAL A 68 47.61 -9.66 -24.14
CA VAL A 68 48.05 -9.54 -22.73
C VAL A 68 46.85 -9.41 -21.79
N LEU A 69 45.78 -8.74 -22.27
CA LEU A 69 44.53 -8.57 -21.56
C LEU A 69 43.44 -9.43 -22.22
N GLU A 70 43.06 -10.51 -21.54
CA GLU A 70 41.92 -11.34 -21.95
C GLU A 70 40.61 -10.69 -21.45
N ILE A 71 39.77 -10.26 -22.38
CA ILE A 71 38.55 -9.56 -22.04
C ILE A 71 37.40 -10.55 -21.93
N THR A 72 36.66 -10.47 -20.81
CA THR A 72 35.46 -11.28 -20.56
C THR A 72 34.28 -10.34 -20.25
N ASP A 73 33.11 -10.67 -20.77
CA ASP A 73 31.88 -9.96 -20.42
C ASP A 73 31.25 -10.65 -19.19
N ARG A 74 31.07 -9.91 -18.11
CA ARG A 74 30.40 -10.38 -16.91
C ARG A 74 29.05 -9.70 -16.75
N GLU A 75 28.05 -10.49 -16.41
CA GLU A 75 26.73 -9.94 -16.08
C GLU A 75 26.82 -9.11 -14.80
N VAL A 76 26.17 -7.95 -14.81
CA VAL A 76 26.06 -7.06 -13.66
C VAL A 76 24.61 -6.97 -13.23
N ASN A 77 24.36 -7.29 -11.96
CA ASN A 77 23.07 -7.08 -11.34
C ASN A 77 22.92 -5.58 -11.00
N ARG A 78 21.98 -4.89 -11.65
CA ARG A 78 21.70 -3.46 -11.42
C ARG A 78 21.16 -3.19 -10.01
N ALA A 79 20.62 -4.21 -9.35
CA ALA A 79 20.09 -4.13 -7.99
C ALA A 79 21.12 -4.59 -6.92
N ALA A 80 22.39 -4.72 -7.25
CA ALA A 80 23.44 -5.22 -6.32
C ALA A 80 23.54 -4.35 -5.05
N SER A 81 23.32 -3.05 -5.15
CA SER A 81 23.36 -2.12 -4.01
C SER A 81 22.37 -2.45 -2.88
N TYR A 82 21.28 -3.16 -3.17
CA TYR A 82 20.33 -3.58 -2.13
C TYR A 82 20.95 -4.60 -1.15
N TYR A 83 21.97 -5.32 -1.56
CA TYR A 83 22.60 -6.41 -0.79
C TYR A 83 23.92 -6.00 -0.13
N GLU A 84 24.51 -4.89 -0.56
CA GLU A 84 25.81 -4.42 -0.08
C GLU A 84 25.75 -3.94 1.37
N GLY A 85 26.77 -4.30 2.17
CA GLY A 85 26.91 -3.82 3.55
C GLY A 85 25.90 -4.38 4.56
N LYS A 86 25.06 -5.34 4.18
CA LYS A 86 24.06 -5.92 5.08
C LYS A 86 24.70 -6.97 5.99
N LYS A 87 24.55 -6.77 7.31
CA LYS A 87 24.97 -7.76 8.31
C LYS A 87 23.91 -8.85 8.43
N GLN A 88 24.37 -10.10 8.49
CA GLN A 88 23.46 -11.23 8.71
C GLN A 88 22.86 -11.16 10.12
N THR A 89 21.53 -11.33 10.21
CA THR A 89 20.80 -11.41 11.46
C THR A 89 20.37 -12.83 11.77
N GLN A 90 20.19 -13.12 13.05
CA GLN A 90 19.71 -14.41 13.52
C GLN A 90 18.23 -14.34 13.92
N ALA A 91 17.59 -15.50 14.02
CA ALA A 91 16.22 -15.63 14.49
C ALA A 91 16.09 -15.13 15.94
N LEU A 92 15.07 -14.35 16.19
CA LEU A 92 14.73 -13.91 17.54
C LEU A 92 14.01 -15.03 18.31
N VAL A 93 14.12 -14.99 19.63
CA VAL A 93 13.37 -15.88 20.51
C VAL A 93 11.89 -15.52 20.46
N LEU A 94 11.05 -16.48 20.11
CA LEU A 94 9.60 -16.30 20.02
C LEU A 94 8.95 -16.44 21.39
N ASN A 95 7.91 -15.64 21.65
CA ASN A 95 7.02 -15.88 22.75
C ASN A 95 6.12 -17.12 22.49
N PRO A 96 5.38 -17.63 23.48
CA PRO A 96 4.56 -18.84 23.31
C PRO A 96 3.52 -18.74 22.19
N GLU A 97 2.85 -17.60 22.02
CA GLU A 97 1.86 -17.39 20.95
C GLU A 97 2.51 -17.41 19.56
N GLN A 98 3.62 -16.71 19.39
CA GLN A 98 4.39 -16.68 18.15
C GLN A 98 4.91 -18.09 17.80
N SER A 99 5.48 -18.80 18.78
CA SER A 99 5.97 -20.17 18.61
C SER A 99 4.86 -21.12 18.19
N LYS A 100 3.69 -21.02 18.82
CA LYS A 100 2.50 -21.80 18.44
C LYS A 100 2.06 -21.49 17.01
N ALA A 101 2.03 -20.22 16.62
CA ALA A 101 1.68 -19.78 15.27
C ALA A 101 2.61 -20.40 14.22
N VAL A 102 3.93 -20.30 14.42
CA VAL A 102 4.92 -20.90 13.53
C VAL A 102 4.74 -22.42 13.43
N LYS A 103 4.62 -23.11 14.56
CA LYS A 103 4.43 -24.58 14.59
C LYS A 103 3.16 -24.99 13.85
N THR A 104 2.05 -24.29 14.06
CA THR A 104 0.76 -24.56 13.41
C THR A 104 0.90 -24.48 11.88
N VAL A 105 1.45 -23.40 11.37
CA VAL A 105 1.62 -23.20 9.92
C VAL A 105 2.63 -24.19 9.34
N VAL A 106 3.77 -24.38 9.98
CA VAL A 106 4.85 -25.29 9.52
C VAL A 106 4.37 -26.76 9.48
N SER A 107 3.48 -27.17 10.37
CA SER A 107 2.91 -28.53 10.39
C SER A 107 2.10 -28.86 9.13
N LYS A 108 1.67 -27.85 8.39
CA LYS A 108 0.88 -27.97 7.15
C LYS A 108 1.70 -27.81 5.87
N LEU A 109 3.01 -27.55 5.96
CA LEU A 109 3.88 -27.44 4.80
C LEU A 109 3.87 -28.74 3.96
N GLY A 110 3.59 -28.60 2.66
CA GLY A 110 3.50 -29.71 1.71
C GLY A 110 2.22 -30.57 1.85
N LYS A 111 1.23 -30.06 2.56
CA LYS A 111 -0.09 -30.70 2.72
C LYS A 111 -1.18 -29.74 2.26
N GLU A 112 -2.31 -30.30 1.87
CA GLU A 112 -3.50 -29.48 1.65
C GLU A 112 -3.93 -28.82 2.96
N SER A 113 -4.14 -27.52 2.94
CA SER A 113 -4.53 -26.73 4.10
C SER A 113 -5.42 -25.57 3.73
N LYS A 114 -6.28 -25.18 4.66
CA LYS A 114 -7.01 -23.91 4.56
C LYS A 114 -6.04 -22.75 4.66
N PRO A 115 -6.34 -21.61 4.03
CA PRO A 115 -5.59 -20.38 4.32
C PRO A 115 -5.64 -20.04 5.81
N PHE A 116 -4.53 -19.52 6.32
CA PHE A 116 -4.43 -19.01 7.69
C PHE A 116 -4.66 -17.50 7.71
N LEU A 117 -5.41 -17.03 8.69
CA LEU A 117 -5.51 -15.62 9.03
C LEU A 117 -4.78 -15.38 10.35
N LEU A 118 -3.66 -14.65 10.29
CA LEU A 118 -2.90 -14.25 11.46
C LEU A 118 -3.35 -12.85 11.89
N GLU A 119 -4.21 -12.81 12.89
CA GLU A 119 -4.66 -11.59 13.55
C GLU A 119 -3.71 -11.28 14.71
N GLY A 120 -2.86 -10.30 14.53
CA GLY A 120 -1.88 -9.94 15.54
C GLY A 120 -1.93 -8.46 15.86
N VAL A 121 -2.08 -8.13 17.15
CA VAL A 121 -2.06 -6.73 17.60
C VAL A 121 -0.81 -5.99 17.09
N THR A 122 -0.90 -4.67 16.97
CA THR A 122 0.25 -3.87 16.55
C THR A 122 1.44 -4.11 17.50
N GLY A 123 2.61 -4.42 16.92
CA GLY A 123 3.80 -4.74 17.71
C GLY A 123 3.85 -6.17 18.25
N SER A 124 2.96 -7.07 17.82
CA SER A 124 2.99 -8.49 18.20
C SER A 124 4.14 -9.30 17.59
N GLY A 125 4.94 -8.68 16.70
CA GLY A 125 6.08 -9.35 16.07
C GLY A 125 5.70 -10.28 14.91
N LYS A 126 4.62 -10.00 14.18
CA LYS A 126 4.20 -10.77 13.01
C LYS A 126 5.34 -10.99 12.01
N THR A 127 6.18 -9.98 11.78
CA THR A 127 7.30 -10.08 10.83
C THR A 127 8.28 -11.20 11.21
N GLU A 128 8.60 -11.36 12.50
CA GLU A 128 9.46 -12.45 12.94
C GLU A 128 8.81 -13.82 12.75
N VAL A 129 7.50 -13.91 12.95
CA VAL A 129 6.73 -15.14 12.63
C VAL A 129 6.85 -15.48 11.15
N TYR A 130 6.72 -14.48 10.26
CA TYR A 130 6.91 -14.69 8.81
C TYR A 130 8.32 -15.15 8.47
N LEU A 131 9.35 -14.51 9.02
CA LEU A 131 10.74 -14.84 8.78
C LEU A 131 11.06 -16.28 9.21
N GLN A 132 10.54 -16.74 10.36
CA GLN A 132 10.78 -18.09 10.83
C GLN A 132 9.99 -19.14 10.05
N ILE A 133 8.78 -18.84 9.58
CA ILE A 133 8.04 -19.71 8.65
C ILE A 133 8.81 -19.85 7.33
N ILE A 134 9.32 -18.75 6.79
CA ILE A 134 10.13 -18.77 5.55
C ILE A 134 11.40 -19.60 5.75
N GLN A 135 12.07 -19.47 6.88
CA GLN A 135 13.25 -20.29 7.19
C GLN A 135 12.93 -21.79 7.15
N GLU A 136 11.80 -22.19 7.74
CA GLU A 136 11.38 -23.60 7.70
C GLU A 136 11.01 -24.09 6.29
N VAL A 137 10.45 -23.19 5.47
CA VAL A 137 10.17 -23.46 4.05
C VAL A 137 11.49 -23.72 3.29
N LEU A 138 12.49 -22.88 3.51
CA LEU A 138 13.82 -23.02 2.89
C LEU A 138 14.53 -24.29 3.38
N ASN A 139 14.43 -24.63 4.66
CA ASN A 139 15.00 -25.85 5.23
C ASN A 139 14.43 -27.11 4.57
N LYS A 140 13.18 -27.05 4.08
CA LYS A 140 12.56 -28.13 3.30
C LYS A 140 12.84 -28.08 1.80
N GLY A 141 13.77 -27.23 1.37
CA GLY A 141 14.15 -27.07 -0.04
C GLY A 141 13.06 -26.41 -0.91
N LYS A 142 12.10 -25.72 -0.29
CA LYS A 142 11.01 -25.01 -0.97
C LYS A 142 11.27 -23.52 -1.01
N THR A 143 10.42 -22.78 -1.73
CA THR A 143 10.52 -21.34 -1.94
C THR A 143 9.34 -20.60 -1.31
N ALA A 144 9.47 -19.30 -1.12
CA ALA A 144 8.44 -18.47 -0.50
C ALA A 144 8.21 -17.15 -1.23
N ILE A 145 6.96 -16.71 -1.24
CA ILE A 145 6.55 -15.37 -1.68
C ILE A 145 6.06 -14.60 -0.45
N MET A 146 6.59 -13.39 -0.27
CA MET A 146 6.15 -12.42 0.72
C MET A 146 5.62 -11.19 0.03
N LEU A 147 4.32 -10.92 0.15
CA LEU A 147 3.70 -9.70 -0.34
C LEU A 147 3.58 -8.68 0.78
N VAL A 148 3.96 -7.45 0.46
CA VAL A 148 3.88 -6.28 1.33
C VAL A 148 3.20 -5.16 0.55
N PRO A 149 2.35 -4.33 1.15
CA PRO A 149 1.82 -3.16 0.46
C PRO A 149 2.95 -2.28 -0.08
N GLU A 150 2.79 -1.75 -1.29
CA GLU A 150 3.83 -0.93 -1.95
C GLU A 150 4.37 0.18 -1.03
N ILE A 151 3.45 0.84 -0.33
CA ILE A 151 3.75 1.93 0.61
C ILE A 151 4.54 1.46 1.84
N SER A 152 4.43 0.19 2.21
CA SER A 152 5.15 -0.42 3.34
C SER A 152 6.46 -1.09 2.93
N LEU A 153 6.74 -1.17 1.62
CA LEU A 153 7.95 -1.76 1.06
C LEU A 153 9.12 -0.76 1.13
N THR A 154 9.48 -0.40 2.36
CA THR A 154 10.58 0.51 2.66
C THR A 154 11.93 -0.19 2.62
N PRO A 155 13.05 0.53 2.51
CA PRO A 155 14.39 -0.04 2.67
C PRO A 155 14.52 -0.84 3.97
N GLN A 156 14.01 -0.32 5.10
CA GLN A 156 14.02 -1.02 6.40
C GLN A 156 13.30 -2.37 6.35
N MET A 157 12.17 -2.46 5.64
CA MET A 157 11.42 -3.70 5.52
C MET A 157 12.19 -4.72 4.66
N THR A 158 12.71 -4.29 3.51
CA THR A 158 13.50 -5.17 2.62
C THR A 158 14.79 -5.62 3.29
N ASP A 159 15.43 -4.74 4.06
CA ASP A 159 16.65 -5.04 4.80
C ASP A 159 16.47 -6.17 5.82
N ARG A 160 15.31 -6.26 6.47
CA ARG A 160 15.01 -7.37 7.39
C ARG A 160 15.09 -8.74 6.70
N PHE A 161 14.58 -8.83 5.47
CA PHE A 161 14.61 -10.07 4.69
C PHE A 161 16.00 -10.35 4.12
N ILE A 162 16.67 -9.34 3.56
CA ILE A 162 18.02 -9.49 3.02
C ILE A 162 19.01 -9.83 4.13
N SER A 163 18.92 -9.18 5.30
CA SER A 163 19.78 -9.49 6.44
C SER A 163 19.56 -10.90 6.99
N ARG A 164 18.37 -11.49 6.84
CA ARG A 164 18.06 -12.86 7.27
C ARG A 164 18.46 -13.91 6.23
N PHE A 165 18.19 -13.68 4.94
CA PHE A 165 18.31 -14.68 3.88
C PHE A 165 19.35 -14.32 2.81
N GLY A 166 19.97 -13.15 2.88
CA GLY A 166 21.07 -12.75 2.00
C GLY A 166 20.69 -12.69 0.53
N GLN A 167 21.56 -13.27 -0.30
CA GLN A 167 21.43 -13.28 -1.76
C GLN A 167 20.27 -14.14 -2.27
N GLU A 168 19.66 -14.99 -1.45
CA GLU A 168 18.51 -15.80 -1.83
C GLU A 168 17.20 -14.98 -1.91
N VAL A 169 17.24 -13.68 -1.58
CA VAL A 169 16.09 -12.76 -1.66
C VAL A 169 16.10 -12.03 -3.00
N ALA A 170 14.95 -11.96 -3.66
CA ALA A 170 14.67 -11.05 -4.75
C ALA A 170 13.61 -10.02 -4.34
N ILE A 171 13.84 -8.75 -4.71
CA ILE A 171 12.92 -7.65 -4.40
C ILE A 171 12.20 -7.23 -5.68
N LEU A 172 10.86 -7.17 -5.65
CA LEU A 172 10.02 -6.82 -6.79
C LEU A 172 8.99 -5.74 -6.42
N HIS A 173 9.19 -4.50 -6.89
CA HIS A 173 8.25 -3.40 -6.69
C HIS A 173 8.29 -2.37 -7.84
N SER A 174 7.32 -1.45 -7.86
CA SER A 174 7.18 -0.47 -8.95
C SER A 174 8.33 0.54 -9.01
N GLY A 175 8.96 0.86 -7.89
CA GLY A 175 10.08 1.80 -7.79
C GLY A 175 11.39 1.33 -8.44
N LEU A 176 11.52 0.03 -8.77
CA LEU A 176 12.66 -0.48 -9.54
C LEU A 176 12.58 0.02 -10.99
N SER A 177 13.74 0.34 -11.57
CA SER A 177 13.87 0.55 -13.01
C SER A 177 13.54 -0.73 -13.79
N ASN A 178 13.23 -0.61 -15.08
CA ASN A 178 12.94 -1.77 -15.92
C ASN A 178 14.13 -2.75 -15.97
N GLY A 179 15.36 -2.25 -15.92
CA GLY A 179 16.56 -3.08 -15.87
C GLY A 179 16.69 -3.84 -14.56
N GLU A 180 16.51 -3.17 -13.41
CA GLU A 180 16.52 -3.81 -12.09
C GLU A 180 15.42 -4.88 -11.96
N LYS A 181 14.19 -4.57 -12.42
CA LYS A 181 13.08 -5.55 -12.46
C LYS A 181 13.44 -6.78 -13.28
N TYR A 182 14.07 -6.56 -14.43
CA TYR A 182 14.49 -7.65 -15.31
C TYR A 182 15.56 -8.52 -14.65
N ASP A 183 16.54 -7.92 -14.01
CA ASP A 183 17.62 -8.64 -13.32
C ASP A 183 17.07 -9.44 -12.13
N GLN A 184 16.18 -8.85 -11.31
CA GLN A 184 15.53 -9.54 -10.20
C GLN A 184 14.64 -10.69 -10.68
N TRP A 185 13.88 -10.50 -11.75
CA TRP A 185 13.03 -11.53 -12.34
C TRP A 185 13.85 -12.73 -12.83
N ARG A 186 14.98 -12.47 -13.53
CA ARG A 186 15.89 -13.52 -13.98
C ARG A 186 16.54 -14.28 -12.83
N LYS A 187 16.89 -13.57 -11.75
CA LYS A 187 17.41 -14.19 -10.53
C LYS A 187 16.44 -15.21 -9.95
N VAL A 188 15.14 -14.89 -9.97
CA VAL A 188 14.07 -15.81 -9.55
C VAL A 188 13.93 -16.97 -10.53
N GLU A 189 13.85 -16.69 -11.84
CA GLU A 189 13.67 -17.70 -12.90
C GLU A 189 14.81 -18.74 -12.92
N ARG A 190 16.05 -18.30 -12.67
CA ARG A 190 17.23 -19.15 -12.59
C ARG A 190 17.32 -19.97 -11.29
N GLY A 191 16.46 -19.72 -10.32
CA GLY A 191 16.49 -20.39 -9.01
C GLY A 191 17.57 -19.87 -8.06
N GLU A 192 18.22 -18.76 -8.38
CA GLU A 192 19.20 -18.10 -7.52
C GLU A 192 18.51 -17.44 -6.31
N ALA A 193 17.30 -16.90 -6.51
CA ALA A 193 16.45 -16.43 -5.42
C ALA A 193 15.42 -17.49 -5.05
N LYS A 194 15.27 -17.73 -3.76
CA LYS A 194 14.30 -18.66 -3.17
C LYS A 194 13.20 -17.94 -2.40
N VAL A 195 13.42 -16.68 -2.06
CA VAL A 195 12.44 -15.81 -1.38
C VAL A 195 12.21 -14.59 -2.23
N VAL A 196 10.97 -14.33 -2.60
CA VAL A 196 10.56 -13.11 -3.29
C VAL A 196 9.82 -12.23 -2.30
N VAL A 197 10.29 -10.99 -2.13
CA VAL A 197 9.62 -9.95 -1.35
C VAL A 197 9.19 -8.86 -2.31
N GLY A 198 7.92 -8.54 -2.33
CA GLY A 198 7.43 -7.53 -3.26
C GLY A 198 6.02 -7.05 -3.01
N ALA A 199 5.59 -6.11 -3.86
CA ALA A 199 4.23 -5.62 -3.87
C ALA A 199 3.27 -6.58 -4.58
N ARG A 200 2.03 -6.18 -4.76
CA ARG A 200 0.95 -6.98 -5.37
C ARG A 200 1.38 -7.84 -6.56
N SER A 201 2.11 -7.27 -7.52
CA SER A 201 2.52 -7.99 -8.75
C SER A 201 3.55 -9.09 -8.52
N ALA A 202 4.24 -9.11 -7.38
CA ALA A 202 5.17 -10.18 -7.03
C ALA A 202 4.48 -11.54 -6.84
N ILE A 203 3.15 -11.57 -6.72
CA ILE A 203 2.39 -12.83 -6.71
C ILE A 203 2.60 -13.65 -7.98
N PHE A 204 3.02 -13.04 -9.09
CA PHE A 204 3.30 -13.70 -10.37
C PHE A 204 4.78 -14.07 -10.56
N ALA A 205 5.63 -13.84 -9.58
CA ALA A 205 7.06 -14.19 -9.69
C ALA A 205 7.25 -15.67 -10.09
N PRO A 206 8.21 -15.98 -10.99
CA PRO A 206 8.36 -17.32 -11.58
C PRO A 206 9.09 -18.28 -10.63
N LEU A 207 8.73 -18.27 -9.35
CA LEU A 207 9.25 -19.23 -8.37
C LEU A 207 8.72 -20.64 -8.66
N LYS A 208 9.59 -21.61 -8.53
CA LYS A 208 9.26 -23.03 -8.57
C LYS A 208 9.20 -23.59 -7.16
N ASN A 209 8.43 -24.67 -6.97
CA ASN A 209 8.35 -25.40 -5.71
C ASN A 209 8.00 -24.50 -4.50
N ILE A 210 6.94 -23.70 -4.62
CA ILE A 210 6.51 -22.78 -3.58
C ILE A 210 5.99 -23.58 -2.38
N GLY A 211 6.51 -23.28 -1.18
CA GLY A 211 6.07 -23.87 0.08
C GLY A 211 5.18 -22.94 0.91
N ALA A 212 5.35 -21.62 0.77
CA ALA A 212 4.53 -20.64 1.47
C ALA A 212 4.31 -19.39 0.63
N ILE A 213 3.12 -18.81 0.76
CA ILE A 213 2.76 -17.48 0.30
C ILE A 213 2.25 -16.70 1.51
N ILE A 214 2.86 -15.56 1.79
CA ILE A 214 2.53 -14.70 2.92
C ILE A 214 2.11 -13.34 2.39
N ILE A 215 0.98 -12.82 2.88
CA ILE A 215 0.48 -11.48 2.55
C ILE A 215 0.37 -10.70 3.84
N ASP A 216 1.25 -9.74 4.02
CA ASP A 216 1.19 -8.82 5.17
C ASP A 216 0.22 -7.67 4.90
N GLU A 217 -0.39 -7.15 5.98
CA GLU A 217 -1.42 -6.11 5.90
C GLU A 217 -2.49 -6.45 4.85
N GLU A 218 -3.06 -7.67 4.93
CA GLU A 218 -3.96 -8.26 3.93
C GLU A 218 -5.22 -7.41 3.64
N HIS A 219 -5.57 -6.53 4.57
CA HIS A 219 -6.71 -5.60 4.46
C HIS A 219 -6.48 -4.46 3.47
N GLU A 220 -5.24 -4.29 3.00
CA GLU A 220 -4.89 -3.16 2.14
C GLU A 220 -5.55 -3.22 0.77
N ALA A 221 -6.27 -2.13 0.43
CA ALA A 221 -6.97 -2.01 -0.84
C ALA A 221 -6.02 -2.09 -2.06
N SER A 222 -4.74 -1.77 -1.89
CA SER A 222 -3.73 -1.82 -2.96
C SER A 222 -3.43 -3.22 -3.48
N TYR A 223 -3.86 -4.27 -2.81
CA TYR A 223 -3.78 -5.64 -3.32
C TYR A 223 -4.79 -5.95 -4.43
N LYS A 224 -5.79 -5.12 -4.63
CA LYS A 224 -6.67 -5.13 -5.80
C LYS A 224 -6.09 -4.21 -6.88
N GLN A 225 -5.99 -4.70 -8.13
CA GLN A 225 -5.54 -3.88 -9.25
C GLN A 225 -6.71 -3.03 -9.81
N ASP A 226 -6.47 -1.73 -10.01
CA ASP A 226 -7.48 -0.80 -10.51
C ASP A 226 -7.65 -0.87 -12.04
N SER A 227 -6.61 -1.31 -12.76
CA SER A 227 -6.60 -1.49 -14.22
C SER A 227 -6.74 -2.96 -14.60
N ASN A 228 -7.13 -3.22 -15.85
CA ASN A 228 -7.22 -4.60 -16.35
C ASN A 228 -5.84 -5.27 -16.44
N PRO A 229 -5.77 -6.58 -16.07
CA PRO A 229 -6.79 -7.38 -15.40
C PRO A 229 -6.96 -6.97 -13.93
N ARG A 230 -8.23 -6.77 -13.50
CA ARG A 230 -8.58 -6.28 -12.16
C ARG A 230 -8.55 -7.40 -11.11
N TYR A 231 -7.41 -8.07 -10.98
CA TYR A 231 -7.23 -9.15 -10.01
C TYR A 231 -7.02 -8.63 -8.59
N HIS A 232 -7.35 -9.47 -7.62
CA HIS A 232 -6.95 -9.29 -6.22
C HIS A 232 -5.84 -10.29 -5.90
N ALA A 233 -4.71 -9.80 -5.34
CA ALA A 233 -3.55 -10.65 -5.05
C ALA A 233 -3.89 -11.82 -4.11
N ARG A 234 -4.80 -11.62 -3.15
CA ARG A 234 -5.28 -12.69 -2.25
C ARG A 234 -5.93 -13.83 -3.01
N GLU A 235 -6.79 -13.54 -3.99
CA GLU A 235 -7.48 -14.57 -4.77
C GLU A 235 -6.50 -15.36 -5.65
N VAL A 236 -5.55 -14.67 -6.27
CA VAL A 236 -4.46 -15.32 -7.01
C VAL A 236 -3.59 -16.17 -6.08
N ALA A 237 -3.31 -15.68 -4.86
CA ALA A 237 -2.54 -16.40 -3.86
C ALA A 237 -3.23 -17.70 -3.41
N VAL A 238 -4.55 -17.68 -3.23
CA VAL A 238 -5.33 -18.89 -2.92
C VAL A 238 -5.15 -19.95 -4.00
N LEU A 239 -5.36 -19.58 -5.27
CA LEU A 239 -5.21 -20.51 -6.39
C LEU A 239 -3.76 -21.01 -6.51
N ARG A 240 -2.79 -20.14 -6.37
CA ARG A 240 -1.38 -20.50 -6.48
C ARG A 240 -0.90 -21.38 -5.34
N ALA A 241 -1.38 -21.13 -4.12
CA ALA A 241 -1.11 -21.96 -2.96
C ALA A 241 -1.70 -23.37 -3.12
N GLN A 242 -2.95 -23.48 -3.59
CA GLN A 242 -3.59 -24.76 -3.89
C GLN A 242 -2.80 -25.57 -4.94
N TYR A 243 -2.43 -24.91 -6.04
CA TYR A 243 -1.67 -25.54 -7.11
C TYR A 243 -0.31 -26.10 -6.64
N ASN A 244 0.38 -25.39 -5.75
CA ASN A 244 1.69 -25.78 -5.24
C ASN A 244 1.63 -26.60 -3.94
N GLN A 245 0.45 -26.88 -3.39
CA GLN A 245 0.29 -27.42 -2.03
C GLN A 245 1.07 -26.60 -0.99
N ALA A 246 1.09 -25.29 -1.18
CA ALA A 246 1.74 -24.33 -0.30
C ALA A 246 0.78 -23.84 0.77
N VAL A 247 1.31 -23.41 1.90
CA VAL A 247 0.54 -22.70 2.91
C VAL A 247 0.33 -21.26 2.47
N LEU A 248 -0.86 -20.72 2.71
CA LEU A 248 -1.19 -19.30 2.54
C LEU A 248 -1.42 -18.69 3.91
N LEU A 249 -0.66 -17.66 4.25
CA LEU A 249 -0.77 -16.91 5.49
C LEU A 249 -1.13 -15.45 5.19
N LEU A 250 -2.28 -15.01 5.68
CA LEU A 250 -2.76 -13.63 5.59
C LEU A 250 -2.57 -12.98 6.96
N GLY A 251 -1.77 -11.92 7.04
CA GLY A 251 -1.48 -11.23 8.30
C GLY A 251 -2.05 -9.83 8.36
N SER A 252 -2.61 -9.44 9.50
CA SER A 252 -3.07 -8.08 9.78
C SER A 252 -3.34 -7.88 11.28
N ALA A 253 -3.17 -6.64 11.75
CA ALA A 253 -3.68 -6.22 13.06
C ALA A 253 -5.17 -5.87 12.98
N THR A 254 -5.65 -5.50 11.80
CA THR A 254 -7.02 -5.09 11.50
C THR A 254 -7.49 -5.81 10.23
N PRO A 255 -7.75 -7.13 10.31
CA PRO A 255 -8.15 -7.91 9.14
C PRO A 255 -9.33 -7.29 8.40
N SER A 256 -9.40 -7.49 7.08
CA SER A 256 -10.58 -7.14 6.32
C SER A 256 -11.80 -7.92 6.83
N LEU A 257 -12.97 -7.32 6.79
CA LEU A 257 -14.21 -7.98 7.26
C LEU A 257 -14.48 -9.27 6.49
N GLU A 258 -14.12 -9.31 5.21
CA GLU A 258 -14.26 -10.50 4.36
C GLU A 258 -13.36 -11.65 4.85
N SER A 259 -12.10 -11.37 5.14
CA SER A 259 -11.16 -12.39 5.64
C SER A 259 -11.55 -12.87 7.04
N ARG A 260 -11.94 -11.95 7.91
CA ARG A 260 -12.37 -12.30 9.27
C ARG A 260 -13.68 -13.08 9.29
N ALA A 261 -14.62 -12.76 8.41
CA ALA A 261 -15.85 -13.52 8.24
C ALA A 261 -15.58 -14.95 7.74
N ARG A 262 -14.63 -15.12 6.79
CA ARG A 262 -14.19 -16.44 6.32
C ARG A 262 -13.55 -17.25 7.45
N ALA A 263 -12.77 -16.61 8.32
CA ALA A 263 -12.20 -17.26 9.50
C ALA A 263 -13.29 -17.66 10.50
N THR A 264 -14.27 -16.81 10.75
CA THR A 264 -15.41 -17.12 11.62
C THR A 264 -16.23 -18.32 11.11
N LYS A 265 -16.36 -18.45 9.79
CA LYS A 265 -17.06 -19.59 9.14
C LYS A 265 -16.18 -20.83 8.97
N GLY A 266 -14.93 -20.80 9.42
CA GLY A 266 -13.99 -21.92 9.29
C GLY A 266 -13.48 -22.16 7.87
N VAL A 267 -13.66 -21.21 6.93
CA VAL A 267 -13.03 -21.23 5.60
C VAL A 267 -11.55 -20.93 5.70
N TYR A 268 -11.18 -20.01 6.59
CA TYR A 268 -9.80 -19.74 7.01
C TYR A 268 -9.57 -20.29 8.42
N GLU A 269 -8.34 -20.63 8.75
CA GLU A 269 -7.93 -20.97 10.11
C GLU A 269 -7.39 -19.71 10.81
N LEU A 270 -8.03 -19.32 11.92
CA LEU A 270 -7.66 -18.13 12.67
C LEU A 270 -6.53 -18.42 13.65
N ILE A 271 -5.46 -17.65 13.57
CA ILE A 271 -4.36 -17.64 14.55
C ILE A 271 -4.30 -16.23 15.14
N ARG A 272 -4.23 -16.12 16.47
CA ARG A 272 -4.17 -14.85 17.17
C ARG A 272 -2.85 -14.65 17.89
N LEU A 273 -2.31 -13.43 17.77
CA LEU A 273 -1.22 -12.92 18.60
C LEU A 273 -1.77 -11.73 19.40
N THR A 274 -2.12 -11.97 20.64
CA THR A 274 -2.76 -10.98 21.51
C THR A 274 -1.77 -10.16 22.31
N GLN A 275 -0.53 -10.65 22.44
CA GLN A 275 0.53 -10.03 23.21
C GLN A 275 1.50 -9.28 22.31
N ARG A 276 2.04 -8.15 22.79
CA ARG A 276 3.15 -7.46 22.15
C ARG A 276 4.44 -8.27 22.29
N ALA A 277 5.28 -8.23 21.26
CA ALA A 277 6.60 -8.91 21.28
C ALA A 277 7.53 -8.32 22.37
N ASN A 278 7.44 -7.01 22.61
CA ASN A 278 8.12 -6.34 23.72
C ASN A 278 7.10 -6.07 24.84
N PRO A 279 7.13 -6.83 25.95
CA PRO A 279 6.22 -6.62 27.08
C PRO A 279 6.37 -5.27 27.78
N ALA A 280 7.56 -4.64 27.68
CA ALA A 280 7.84 -3.33 28.25
C ALA A 280 7.28 -2.16 27.42
N ALA A 281 6.86 -2.41 26.18
CA ALA A 281 6.29 -1.37 25.33
C ALA A 281 4.91 -0.97 25.84
N LYS A 282 4.79 0.28 26.32
CA LYS A 282 3.52 0.84 26.80
C LYS A 282 2.56 1.07 25.62
N ILE A 283 1.28 0.84 25.87
CA ILE A 283 0.22 1.21 24.91
C ILE A 283 0.09 2.73 24.98
N PRO A 284 0.14 3.44 23.82
CA PRO A 284 -0.04 4.87 23.84
C PRO A 284 -1.43 5.26 24.32
N GLU A 285 -1.52 6.34 25.07
CA GLU A 285 -2.79 6.95 25.43
C GLU A 285 -3.43 7.56 24.21
N VAL A 286 -4.70 7.20 23.93
CA VAL A 286 -5.45 7.75 22.80
C VAL A 286 -6.51 8.72 23.33
N LYS A 287 -6.36 10.00 22.97
CA LYS A 287 -7.33 11.06 23.29
C LYS A 287 -8.13 11.41 22.03
N VAL A 288 -9.44 11.48 22.16
CA VAL A 288 -10.32 11.98 21.10
C VAL A 288 -10.80 13.38 21.50
N VAL A 289 -10.54 14.36 20.64
CA VAL A 289 -10.87 15.75 20.86
C VAL A 289 -12.01 16.15 19.98
N ASP A 290 -13.04 16.73 20.57
CA ASP A 290 -14.22 17.23 19.86
C ASP A 290 -13.96 18.68 19.37
N PHE A 291 -13.96 18.87 18.05
CA PHE A 291 -13.84 20.22 17.47
C PHE A 291 -14.94 21.17 17.94
N ARG A 292 -16.13 20.66 18.29
CA ARG A 292 -17.29 21.48 18.68
C ARG A 292 -17.05 22.25 19.98
N ASP A 293 -16.19 21.73 20.87
CA ASP A 293 -15.85 22.39 22.13
C ASP A 293 -15.04 23.68 21.93
N TYR A 294 -14.49 23.87 20.72
CA TYR A 294 -13.62 25.01 20.36
C TYR A 294 -14.20 25.92 19.29
N ILE A 295 -15.50 25.78 18.98
CA ILE A 295 -16.21 26.67 18.03
C ILE A 295 -16.21 28.08 18.60
N GLY A 296 -15.71 29.06 17.82
CA GLY A 296 -15.62 30.46 18.23
C GLY A 296 -14.30 30.88 18.88
N GLN A 297 -13.44 29.92 19.27
CA GLN A 297 -12.09 30.21 19.79
C GLN A 297 -11.01 30.19 18.69
N ASN A 298 -11.25 29.45 17.62
CA ASN A 298 -10.39 29.39 16.43
C ASN A 298 -11.24 29.40 15.17
N GLU A 299 -11.27 30.52 14.47
CA GLU A 299 -11.94 30.62 13.19
C GLU A 299 -11.22 29.72 12.15
N ALA A 300 -11.70 28.51 11.96
CA ALA A 300 -11.33 27.63 10.86
C ALA A 300 -9.95 26.93 10.89
N GLY A 301 -9.34 26.74 12.05
CA GLY A 301 -8.05 26.03 12.16
C GLY A 301 -8.17 24.50 12.10
N ASN A 302 -7.10 23.86 11.61
CA ASN A 302 -6.95 22.40 11.65
C ASN A 302 -6.44 21.91 13.03
N PHE A 303 -6.09 22.81 13.93
CA PHE A 303 -5.42 22.51 15.19
C PHE A 303 -6.25 23.02 16.38
N THR A 304 -6.69 22.09 17.24
CA THR A 304 -7.31 22.47 18.53
C THR A 304 -6.23 22.90 19.54
N PRO A 305 -6.59 23.71 20.55
CA PRO A 305 -5.65 24.07 21.62
C PRO A 305 -4.98 22.86 22.28
N VAL A 306 -5.71 21.77 22.48
CA VAL A 306 -5.18 20.52 23.06
C VAL A 306 -4.04 19.94 22.22
N LEU A 307 -4.21 19.92 20.89
CA LEU A 307 -3.16 19.42 19.99
C LEU A 307 -1.97 20.38 19.94
N VAL A 308 -2.22 21.70 19.92
CA VAL A 308 -1.17 22.72 19.92
C VAL A 308 -0.32 22.62 21.19
N GLU A 309 -0.93 22.49 22.35
CA GLU A 309 -0.22 22.33 23.64
C GLU A 309 0.61 21.03 23.65
N ALA A 310 0.06 19.94 23.16
CA ALA A 310 0.78 18.66 23.07
C ALA A 310 1.98 18.73 22.12
N ILE A 311 1.86 19.42 20.98
CA ILE A 311 2.98 19.65 20.05
C ILE A 311 4.05 20.51 20.73
N ALA A 312 3.67 21.62 21.38
CA ALA A 312 4.59 22.51 22.07
C ALA A 312 5.41 21.77 23.16
N ASP A 313 4.74 20.91 23.95
CA ASP A 313 5.40 20.07 24.96
C ASP A 313 6.46 19.15 24.33
N ARG A 314 6.16 18.50 23.21
CA ARG A 314 7.13 17.62 22.52
C ARG A 314 8.30 18.38 21.92
N LEU A 315 8.07 19.56 21.34
CA LEU A 315 9.12 20.42 20.82
C LEU A 315 10.07 20.89 21.94
N GLN A 316 9.52 21.26 23.09
CA GLN A 316 10.31 21.62 24.26
C GLN A 316 11.17 20.46 24.78
N LYS A 317 10.67 19.24 24.75
CA LYS A 317 11.38 18.02 25.13
C LYS A 317 12.35 17.52 24.06
N LYS A 318 12.41 18.17 22.88
CA LYS A 318 13.17 17.73 21.70
C LYS A 318 12.75 16.33 21.23
N GLU A 319 11.48 16.05 21.34
CA GLU A 319 10.84 14.86 20.82
C GLU A 319 10.14 15.16 19.49
N GLN A 320 9.89 14.12 18.71
CA GLN A 320 9.33 14.27 17.38
C GLN A 320 7.83 14.03 17.37
N VAL A 321 7.16 14.70 16.41
CA VAL A 321 5.71 14.65 16.21
C VAL A 321 5.39 14.19 14.80
N VAL A 322 4.41 13.32 14.68
CA VAL A 322 3.82 12.92 13.40
C VAL A 322 2.38 13.42 13.34
N LEU A 323 2.05 14.17 12.29
CA LEU A 323 0.71 14.70 12.07
C LEU A 323 0.13 14.12 10.76
N MET A 324 -1.05 13.55 10.86
CA MET A 324 -1.72 12.93 9.74
C MET A 324 -2.96 13.71 9.32
N LEU A 325 -3.02 14.03 8.04
CA LEU A 325 -4.20 14.57 7.38
C LEU A 325 -4.66 13.59 6.28
N ASN A 326 -5.85 13.08 6.36
CA ASN A 326 -6.38 12.21 5.30
C ASN A 326 -6.88 13.05 4.13
N ARG A 327 -6.19 12.99 2.98
CA ARG A 327 -6.52 13.71 1.73
C ARG A 327 -6.99 12.78 0.62
N ARG A 328 -7.55 11.64 0.88
CA ARG A 328 -8.11 10.84 -0.21
C ARG A 328 -9.57 11.20 -0.45
N GLY A 329 -9.84 11.86 -1.60
CA GLY A 329 -11.15 12.06 -2.20
C GLY A 329 -11.35 13.46 -2.73
N TYR A 330 -11.67 13.57 -4.03
CA TYR A 330 -12.21 14.79 -4.66
C TYR A 330 -13.67 15.08 -4.21
N SER A 331 -14.23 14.22 -3.36
CA SER A 331 -15.62 14.34 -2.91
C SER A 331 -15.70 15.27 -1.73
N SER A 332 -16.30 16.43 -1.97
CA SER A 332 -16.71 17.35 -0.91
C SER A 332 -18.00 16.84 -0.28
N PHE A 333 -18.06 16.82 1.03
CA PHE A 333 -19.30 16.56 1.76
C PHE A 333 -19.71 17.78 2.56
N VAL A 334 -20.96 17.82 2.97
CA VAL A 334 -21.54 18.91 3.75
C VAL A 334 -21.73 18.43 5.18
N MET A 335 -21.21 19.17 6.14
CA MET A 335 -21.30 18.85 7.57
C MET A 335 -21.76 20.05 8.37
N CYS A 336 -22.61 19.80 9.35
CA CYS A 336 -22.97 20.77 10.36
C CYS A 336 -21.85 20.90 11.40
N ARG A 337 -21.34 22.11 11.62
CA ARG A 337 -20.27 22.34 12.61
C ARG A 337 -20.76 22.23 14.05
N GLU A 338 -22.04 22.49 14.33
CA GLU A 338 -22.56 22.45 15.70
C GLU A 338 -22.82 21.03 16.19
N CYS A 339 -23.41 20.16 15.37
CA CYS A 339 -23.76 18.81 15.79
C CYS A 339 -22.98 17.69 15.09
N GLY A 340 -22.10 18.02 14.13
CA GLY A 340 -21.30 17.03 13.40
C GLY A 340 -22.08 16.20 12.36
N THR A 341 -23.38 16.46 12.17
CA THR A 341 -24.21 15.69 11.23
C THR A 341 -23.76 15.89 9.80
N VAL A 342 -23.57 14.79 9.07
CA VAL A 342 -23.32 14.73 7.64
C VAL A 342 -24.55 14.15 6.96
N ASP A 343 -24.93 14.72 5.83
CA ASP A 343 -26.06 14.22 5.04
C ASP A 343 -25.69 12.89 4.37
N THR A 344 -26.50 11.86 4.62
CA THR A 344 -26.34 10.51 4.05
C THR A 344 -27.47 10.17 3.09
N CYS A 345 -27.20 9.25 2.19
CA CYS A 345 -28.22 8.74 1.28
C CYS A 345 -29.20 7.82 2.05
N PRO A 346 -30.53 8.07 1.97
CA PRO A 346 -31.51 7.25 2.68
C PRO A 346 -31.59 5.79 2.18
N ASN A 347 -31.08 5.52 0.97
CA ASN A 347 -31.15 4.20 0.36
C ASN A 347 -29.84 3.40 0.54
N CYS A 348 -28.69 4.08 0.64
CA CYS A 348 -27.37 3.45 0.59
C CYS A 348 -26.54 3.65 1.87
N ASP A 349 -26.98 4.55 2.75
CA ASP A 349 -26.30 4.92 4.00
C ASP A 349 -24.83 5.36 3.81
N ILE A 350 -24.54 5.99 2.68
CA ILE A 350 -23.26 6.63 2.38
C ILE A 350 -23.43 8.14 2.33
N SER A 351 -22.37 8.87 2.64
CA SER A 351 -22.40 10.34 2.56
C SER A 351 -22.71 10.82 1.16
N LEU A 352 -23.54 11.86 1.07
CA LEU A 352 -23.86 12.49 -0.20
C LEU A 352 -22.69 13.39 -0.65
N THR A 353 -22.37 13.33 -1.94
CA THR A 353 -21.34 14.18 -2.56
C THR A 353 -21.94 15.51 -3.00
N LEU A 354 -21.25 16.59 -2.64
CA LEU A 354 -21.62 17.95 -3.03
C LEU A 354 -21.20 18.26 -4.47
N HIS A 355 -22.13 18.74 -5.28
CA HIS A 355 -21.90 19.28 -6.62
C HIS A 355 -22.23 20.78 -6.64
N MET A 356 -21.20 21.62 -6.71
CA MET A 356 -21.36 23.08 -6.66
C MET A 356 -21.90 23.67 -7.96
N ASP A 357 -21.65 23.04 -9.09
CA ASP A 357 -22.14 23.39 -10.42
C ASP A 357 -23.66 23.29 -10.51
N THR A 358 -24.24 22.21 -9.99
CA THR A 358 -25.68 21.97 -9.96
C THR A 358 -26.34 22.41 -8.65
N LYS A 359 -25.57 22.81 -7.64
CA LYS A 359 -26.02 23.12 -6.27
C LYS A 359 -26.83 21.98 -5.64
N THR A 360 -26.40 20.74 -5.88
CA THR A 360 -27.06 19.52 -5.39
C THR A 360 -26.10 18.64 -4.60
N MET A 361 -26.68 17.77 -3.80
CA MET A 361 -26.00 16.70 -3.10
C MET A 361 -26.48 15.36 -3.67
N ASN A 362 -25.56 14.54 -4.18
CA ASN A 362 -25.89 13.35 -4.95
C ASN A 362 -25.29 12.08 -4.34
N CYS A 363 -26.04 10.99 -4.42
CA CYS A 363 -25.54 9.65 -4.16
C CYS A 363 -25.05 9.03 -5.46
N HIS A 364 -23.77 8.70 -5.53
CA HIS A 364 -23.18 8.06 -6.71
C HIS A 364 -23.38 6.54 -6.79
N TYR A 365 -24.13 5.95 -5.84
CA TYR A 365 -24.54 4.54 -5.92
C TYR A 365 -25.92 4.40 -6.58
N CYS A 366 -26.92 5.08 -6.06
CA CYS A 366 -28.30 4.92 -6.53
C CYS A 366 -28.85 6.11 -7.33
N GLY A 367 -28.11 7.22 -7.43
CA GLY A 367 -28.54 8.43 -8.13
C GLY A 367 -29.47 9.33 -7.32
N TYR A 368 -29.73 9.04 -6.02
CA TYR A 368 -30.51 9.94 -5.17
C TYR A 368 -29.89 11.32 -5.16
N SER A 369 -30.73 12.38 -5.33
CA SER A 369 -30.30 13.77 -5.37
C SER A 369 -31.21 14.64 -4.51
N LYS A 370 -30.62 15.61 -3.83
CA LYS A 370 -31.35 16.65 -3.10
C LYS A 370 -30.65 18.01 -3.20
N ALA A 371 -31.38 19.09 -2.98
CA ALA A 371 -30.79 20.43 -2.88
C ALA A 371 -29.91 20.56 -1.63
N ILE A 372 -28.93 21.45 -1.67
CA ILE A 372 -28.10 21.77 -0.50
C ILE A 372 -28.97 22.35 0.58
N PRO A 373 -29.01 21.79 1.81
CA PRO A 373 -29.82 22.30 2.89
C PRO A 373 -29.29 23.67 3.35
N ARG A 374 -30.19 24.60 3.67
CA ARG A 374 -29.84 25.91 4.27
C ARG A 374 -29.58 25.80 5.77
N HIS A 375 -30.22 24.85 6.42
CA HIS A 375 -30.12 24.56 7.84
C HIS A 375 -29.86 23.07 8.05
N CYS A 376 -29.17 22.74 9.11
CA CYS A 376 -28.92 21.35 9.46
C CYS A 376 -30.23 20.58 9.65
N PRO A 377 -30.42 19.42 9.00
CA PRO A 377 -31.64 18.65 9.17
C PRO A 377 -31.81 18.08 10.59
N ASN A 378 -30.72 17.98 11.36
CA ASN A 378 -30.74 17.44 12.72
C ASN A 378 -30.96 18.53 13.81
N CYS A 379 -30.14 19.59 13.80
CA CYS A 379 -30.17 20.60 14.86
C CYS A 379 -30.70 22.00 14.42
N GLN A 380 -31.10 22.14 13.16
CA GLN A 380 -31.63 23.38 12.56
C GLN A 380 -30.61 24.54 12.52
N SER A 381 -29.35 24.30 12.82
CA SER A 381 -28.30 25.31 12.75
C SER A 381 -28.03 25.76 11.31
N PRO A 382 -27.78 27.06 11.06
CA PRO A 382 -27.28 27.54 9.77
C PRO A 382 -25.79 27.28 9.55
N SER A 383 -25.09 26.75 10.54
CA SER A 383 -23.62 26.51 10.52
C SER A 383 -23.24 25.30 9.68
N ILE A 384 -23.69 25.28 8.44
CA ILE A 384 -23.34 24.21 7.47
C ILE A 384 -22.09 24.63 6.70
N ARG A 385 -21.10 23.76 6.63
CA ARG A 385 -19.84 24.02 5.94
C ARG A 385 -19.45 22.88 4.99
N TYR A 386 -18.72 23.26 3.94
CA TYR A 386 -18.10 22.36 2.99
C TYR A 386 -16.72 21.94 3.49
N TYR A 387 -16.39 20.66 3.39
CA TYR A 387 -15.11 20.15 3.86
C TYR A 387 -14.20 19.74 2.70
N GLY A 388 -12.96 20.22 2.76
CA GLY A 388 -11.86 19.88 1.86
C GLY A 388 -10.62 20.72 2.17
N THR A 389 -9.80 20.32 3.15
CA THR A 389 -8.51 20.98 3.44
C THR A 389 -7.35 20.23 2.82
N GLY A 390 -6.43 20.95 2.15
CA GLY A 390 -5.20 20.40 1.61
C GLY A 390 -4.05 20.39 2.64
N THR A 391 -3.08 19.50 2.45
CA THR A 391 -1.85 19.42 3.25
C THR A 391 -1.05 20.72 3.26
N GLN A 392 -1.09 21.50 2.17
CA GLN A 392 -0.43 22.79 2.09
C GLN A 392 -1.01 23.78 3.12
N LYS A 393 -2.35 23.89 3.21
CA LYS A 393 -2.99 24.79 4.18
C LYS A 393 -2.66 24.41 5.61
N ALA A 394 -2.67 23.11 5.93
CA ALA A 394 -2.30 22.64 7.26
C ALA A 394 -0.81 22.90 7.57
N TYR A 395 0.07 22.80 6.56
CA TYR A 395 1.48 23.13 6.70
C TYR A 395 1.68 24.62 7.00
N ASP A 396 1.03 25.49 6.23
CA ASP A 396 1.15 26.94 6.40
C ASP A 396 0.67 27.38 7.80
N GLU A 397 -0.47 26.86 8.24
CA GLU A 397 -1.02 27.10 9.58
C GLU A 397 -0.08 26.59 10.69
N LEU A 398 0.48 25.40 10.52
CA LEU A 398 1.42 24.83 11.50
C LEU A 398 2.72 25.64 11.59
N GLN A 399 3.20 26.18 10.46
CA GLN A 399 4.38 27.03 10.40
C GLN A 399 4.14 28.40 11.04
N GLU A 400 2.92 28.92 10.98
CA GLU A 400 2.51 30.16 11.69
C GLU A 400 2.47 29.93 13.21
N ILE A 401 1.96 28.78 13.66
CA ILE A 401 1.86 28.45 15.08
C ILE A 401 3.27 28.17 15.66
N PHE A 402 4.13 27.48 14.91
CA PHE A 402 5.48 27.08 15.33
C PHE A 402 6.56 27.54 14.34
N PRO A 403 6.90 28.84 14.29
CA PRO A 403 7.85 29.37 13.31
C PRO A 403 9.26 28.75 13.38
N GLU A 404 9.68 28.35 14.55
CA GLU A 404 11.01 27.76 14.80
C GLU A 404 11.08 26.26 14.50
N ALA A 405 9.95 25.58 14.34
CA ALA A 405 9.91 24.14 14.13
C ALA A 405 10.31 23.78 12.69
N LYS A 406 11.11 22.75 12.56
CA LYS A 406 11.44 22.17 11.26
C LYS A 406 10.36 21.16 10.87
N ILE A 407 9.60 21.46 9.82
CA ILE A 407 8.48 20.66 9.36
C ILE A 407 8.80 20.03 8.02
N LEU A 408 8.74 18.70 7.94
CA LEU A 408 8.77 17.95 6.70
C LEU A 408 7.36 17.60 6.26
N ARG A 409 7.09 17.77 4.96
CA ARG A 409 5.81 17.41 4.36
C ARG A 409 5.95 16.17 3.47
N MET A 410 5.08 15.18 3.66
CA MET A 410 5.04 13.95 2.88
C MET A 410 3.66 13.73 2.29
N ASP A 411 3.50 14.09 1.04
CA ASP A 411 2.29 13.90 0.25
C ASP A 411 2.62 13.50 -1.20
N VAL A 412 1.59 13.29 -2.02
CA VAL A 412 1.77 12.88 -3.43
C VAL A 412 2.62 13.89 -4.21
N ASP A 413 2.51 15.19 -3.89
CA ASP A 413 3.23 16.23 -4.62
C ASP A 413 4.72 16.24 -4.27
N THR A 414 5.06 16.02 -3.00
CA THR A 414 6.44 15.97 -2.51
C THR A 414 7.15 14.65 -2.83
N THR A 415 6.40 13.58 -3.09
CA THR A 415 6.95 12.22 -3.30
C THR A 415 6.95 11.75 -4.76
N ARG A 416 6.70 12.64 -5.74
CA ARG A 416 6.66 12.30 -7.17
C ARG A 416 8.00 11.81 -7.75
N LYS A 417 9.12 12.30 -7.24
CA LYS A 417 10.46 11.89 -7.72
C LYS A 417 10.88 10.56 -7.08
N LYS A 418 11.52 9.71 -7.88
CA LYS A 418 12.09 8.43 -7.38
C LYS A 418 13.05 8.72 -6.21
N GLY A 419 12.83 8.03 -5.08
CA GLY A 419 13.67 8.15 -3.89
C GLY A 419 13.30 9.28 -2.92
N SER A 420 12.44 10.24 -3.30
CA SER A 420 12.06 11.34 -2.40
C SER A 420 11.32 10.88 -1.16
N HIS A 421 10.50 9.82 -1.27
CA HIS A 421 9.83 9.22 -0.12
C HIS A 421 10.84 8.70 0.92
N ALA A 422 11.81 7.90 0.48
CA ALA A 422 12.85 7.37 1.36
C ALA A 422 13.70 8.50 1.96
N ALA A 423 14.09 9.50 1.16
CA ALA A 423 14.89 10.62 1.64
C ALA A 423 14.19 11.45 2.74
N ILE A 424 12.87 11.69 2.60
CA ILE A 424 12.08 12.39 3.65
C ILE A 424 12.07 11.57 4.95
N LEU A 425 11.88 10.27 4.85
CA LEU A 425 11.83 9.39 6.02
C LEU A 425 13.19 9.27 6.71
N ASP A 426 14.27 9.17 5.93
CA ASP A 426 15.63 9.11 6.45
C ASP A 426 16.00 10.43 7.15
N ALA A 427 15.70 11.59 6.55
CA ALA A 427 15.92 12.89 7.15
C ALA A 427 15.15 13.03 8.49
N PHE A 428 13.89 12.62 8.52
CA PHE A 428 13.10 12.63 9.75
C PHE A 428 13.66 11.65 10.79
N GLY A 429 14.00 10.43 10.39
CA GLY A 429 14.58 9.42 11.28
C GLY A 429 15.94 9.83 11.86
N ASN A 430 16.73 10.61 11.12
CA ASN A 430 18.01 11.15 11.57
C ASN A 430 17.86 12.39 12.49
N GLY A 431 16.62 12.83 12.76
CA GLY A 431 16.36 13.98 13.61
C GLY A 431 16.58 15.35 12.94
N GLU A 432 16.59 15.40 11.59
CA GLU A 432 16.74 16.64 10.85
C GLU A 432 15.48 17.52 10.88
N ALA A 433 14.35 16.97 11.31
CA ALA A 433 13.10 17.68 11.48
C ALA A 433 12.36 17.27 12.76
N ASP A 434 11.54 18.19 13.28
CA ASP A 434 10.78 18.05 14.51
C ASP A 434 9.40 17.44 14.24
N ILE A 435 8.79 17.82 13.12
CA ILE A 435 7.42 17.44 12.75
C ILE A 435 7.40 16.85 11.34
N LEU A 436 6.74 15.71 11.20
CA LEU A 436 6.41 15.12 9.93
C LEU A 436 4.89 15.25 9.69
N LEU A 437 4.51 16.08 8.72
CA LEU A 437 3.12 16.28 8.31
C LEU A 437 2.86 15.53 7.00
N GLY A 438 1.85 14.68 6.95
CA GLY A 438 1.55 14.02 5.69
C GLY A 438 0.21 13.29 5.67
N THR A 439 0.02 12.52 4.59
CA THR A 439 -1.19 11.75 4.36
C THR A 439 -1.05 10.32 4.90
N GLN A 440 -1.94 9.41 4.53
CA GLN A 440 -1.91 7.99 4.93
C GLN A 440 -0.56 7.29 4.74
N MET A 441 0.33 7.84 3.90
CA MET A 441 1.68 7.31 3.70
C MET A 441 2.49 7.28 4.99
N ILE A 442 2.21 8.18 5.94
CA ILE A 442 2.90 8.25 7.23
C ILE A 442 2.44 7.14 8.19
N ALA A 443 1.21 6.67 8.06
CA ALA A 443 0.66 5.66 8.98
C ALA A 443 1.33 4.29 8.83
N LYS A 444 2.13 4.07 7.78
CA LYS A 444 2.62 2.74 7.39
C LYS A 444 4.15 2.67 7.37
N GLY A 445 4.68 1.62 7.94
CA GLY A 445 6.10 1.25 7.81
C GLY A 445 7.09 2.08 8.61
N LEU A 446 6.66 3.05 9.42
CA LEU A 446 7.55 3.95 10.13
C LEU A 446 7.75 3.51 11.59
N ASP A 447 9.00 3.33 11.94
CA ASP A 447 9.44 3.02 13.29
C ASP A 447 10.46 4.08 13.72
N PHE A 448 9.95 5.16 14.33
CA PHE A 448 10.78 6.26 14.82
C PHE A 448 10.75 6.28 16.35
N PRO A 449 11.83 5.90 17.01
CA PRO A 449 11.86 5.78 18.48
C PRO A 449 11.66 7.12 19.20
N ASN A 450 11.95 8.26 18.54
CA ASN A 450 11.78 9.59 19.12
C ASN A 450 10.39 10.21 18.90
N VAL A 451 9.49 9.53 18.17
CA VAL A 451 8.11 9.98 17.99
C VAL A 451 7.27 9.58 19.18
N THR A 452 6.86 10.58 19.97
CA THR A 452 6.06 10.42 21.20
C THR A 452 4.65 10.99 21.07
N LEU A 453 4.36 11.75 20.01
CA LEU A 453 3.03 12.28 19.70
C LEU A 453 2.66 11.97 18.26
N VAL A 454 1.48 11.39 18.07
CA VAL A 454 0.85 11.26 16.77
C VAL A 454 -0.50 11.98 16.79
N GLY A 455 -0.70 12.92 15.88
CA GLY A 455 -1.93 13.69 15.73
C GLY A 455 -2.68 13.34 14.46
N VAL A 456 -3.96 13.02 14.56
CA VAL A 456 -4.89 12.93 13.43
C VAL A 456 -5.66 14.24 13.35
N LEU A 457 -5.37 15.05 12.32
CA LEU A 457 -5.90 16.41 12.24
C LEU A 457 -7.41 16.43 12.05
N ASN A 458 -7.97 15.52 11.26
CA ASN A 458 -9.41 15.40 11.08
C ASN A 458 -9.79 13.97 10.66
N ALA A 459 -10.47 13.24 11.56
CA ALA A 459 -10.95 11.88 11.28
C ALA A 459 -12.20 11.87 10.39
N ASP A 460 -12.98 12.97 10.37
CA ASP A 460 -14.24 13.04 9.62
C ASP A 460 -14.03 12.97 8.11
N THR A 461 -12.88 13.42 7.60
CA THR A 461 -12.57 13.35 6.18
C THR A 461 -12.50 11.93 5.64
N SER A 462 -12.06 10.95 6.44
CA SER A 462 -12.09 9.53 6.06
C SER A 462 -13.43 8.86 6.36
N LEU A 463 -14.08 9.20 7.46
CA LEU A 463 -15.39 8.67 7.83
C LEU A 463 -16.48 8.99 6.79
N ASN A 464 -16.43 10.20 6.25
CA ASN A 464 -17.48 10.72 5.38
C ASN A 464 -17.15 10.62 3.88
N LEU A 465 -16.20 9.75 3.51
CA LEU A 465 -16.06 9.37 2.11
C LEU A 465 -17.34 8.66 1.64
N PRO A 466 -17.81 8.94 0.40
CA PRO A 466 -19.03 8.33 -0.13
C PRO A 466 -18.81 6.88 -0.56
N ASP A 467 -18.40 6.05 0.37
CA ASP A 467 -18.10 4.63 0.19
C ASP A 467 -18.51 3.86 1.45
N TYR A 468 -19.20 2.74 1.26
CA TYR A 468 -19.66 1.91 2.37
C TYR A 468 -18.53 1.32 3.24
N ARG A 469 -17.29 1.31 2.72
CA ARG A 469 -16.09 0.90 3.45
C ARG A 469 -15.43 2.03 4.26
N SER A 470 -15.98 3.22 4.24
CA SER A 470 -15.35 4.39 4.87
C SER A 470 -15.11 4.21 6.37
N SER A 471 -16.06 3.63 7.10
CA SER A 471 -15.93 3.33 8.53
C SER A 471 -14.86 2.27 8.81
N GLU A 472 -14.82 1.19 8.01
CA GLU A 472 -13.80 0.14 8.11
C GLU A 472 -12.38 0.71 7.86
N ARG A 473 -12.22 1.49 6.80
CA ARG A 473 -10.94 2.12 6.48
C ARG A 473 -10.48 3.11 7.53
N THR A 474 -11.42 3.87 8.10
CA THR A 474 -11.13 4.81 9.18
C THR A 474 -10.71 4.07 10.44
N PHE A 475 -11.42 3.03 10.84
CA PHE A 475 -11.04 2.19 11.96
C PHE A 475 -9.63 1.60 11.78
N GLN A 476 -9.35 1.00 10.62
CA GLN A 476 -8.04 0.44 10.28
C GLN A 476 -6.93 1.48 10.36
N LEU A 477 -7.17 2.66 9.78
CA LEU A 477 -6.21 3.76 9.77
C LEU A 477 -5.91 4.27 11.18
N LEU A 478 -6.94 4.56 11.98
CA LEU A 478 -6.78 5.08 13.34
C LEU A 478 -6.09 4.05 14.25
N THR A 479 -6.42 2.78 14.12
CA THR A 479 -5.76 1.71 14.88
C THR A 479 -4.27 1.57 14.52
N GLN A 480 -3.93 1.68 13.23
CA GLN A 480 -2.53 1.66 12.79
C GLN A 480 -1.74 2.85 13.31
N VAL A 481 -2.32 4.04 13.23
CA VAL A 481 -1.73 5.29 13.73
C VAL A 481 -1.51 5.22 15.23
N ALA A 482 -2.50 4.75 15.98
CA ALA A 482 -2.39 4.57 17.44
C ALA A 482 -1.25 3.62 17.83
N GLY A 483 -0.94 2.64 16.98
CA GLY A 483 0.17 1.71 17.20
C GLY A 483 1.57 2.31 16.95
N ARG A 484 1.71 3.56 16.51
CA ARG A 484 3.01 4.15 16.13
C ARG A 484 3.67 4.99 17.20
N ALA A 485 2.92 5.54 18.16
CA ALA A 485 3.49 6.29 19.26
C ALA A 485 4.04 5.38 20.36
N GLY A 486 5.13 5.79 21.03
CA GLY A 486 5.64 5.13 22.23
C GLY A 486 6.17 3.71 22.05
N ARG A 487 6.87 3.42 20.96
CA ARG A 487 7.45 2.08 20.71
C ARG A 487 8.73 1.79 21.48
N ALA A 488 9.41 2.84 21.92
CA ALA A 488 10.59 2.74 22.77
C ALA A 488 10.21 2.82 24.28
N GLU A 489 11.14 3.15 25.11
CA GLU A 489 10.91 3.35 26.56
C GLU A 489 10.06 4.60 26.88
N LYS A 490 9.87 5.51 25.90
CA LYS A 490 9.10 6.74 26.07
C LYS A 490 7.60 6.47 25.94
N GLU A 491 6.82 7.15 26.75
CA GLU A 491 5.36 7.11 26.68
C GLU A 491 4.88 7.83 25.41
N GLY A 492 4.00 7.18 24.66
CA GLY A 492 3.39 7.74 23.47
C GLY A 492 1.99 8.25 23.74
N GLU A 493 1.60 9.29 23.00
CA GLU A 493 0.26 9.86 23.02
C GLU A 493 -0.27 9.97 21.59
N VAL A 494 -1.55 9.69 21.41
CA VAL A 494 -2.27 9.87 20.14
C VAL A 494 -3.45 10.80 20.37
N ILE A 495 -3.54 11.85 19.56
CA ILE A 495 -4.66 12.80 19.60
C ILE A 495 -5.42 12.72 18.29
N ILE A 496 -6.71 12.37 18.36
CA ILE A 496 -7.61 12.29 17.22
C ILE A 496 -8.62 13.42 17.32
N GLN A 497 -8.64 14.32 16.34
CA GLN A 497 -9.60 15.41 16.26
C GLN A 497 -10.77 15.03 15.36
N SER A 498 -12.01 15.28 15.81
CA SER A 498 -13.22 14.97 15.06
C SER A 498 -14.38 15.87 15.47
N TYR A 499 -15.30 16.15 14.54
CA TYR A 499 -16.62 16.73 14.83
C TYR A 499 -17.64 15.67 15.25
N ASN A 500 -17.30 14.38 15.07
CA ASN A 500 -18.14 13.25 15.50
C ASN A 500 -17.33 12.24 16.33
N PRO A 501 -16.84 12.64 17.53
CA PRO A 501 -15.96 11.82 18.34
C PRO A 501 -16.63 10.52 18.84
N ASN A 502 -17.95 10.48 18.86
CA ASN A 502 -18.74 9.33 19.33
C ASN A 502 -19.04 8.31 18.22
N HIS A 503 -18.59 8.55 16.98
CA HIS A 503 -18.76 7.57 15.92
C HIS A 503 -18.12 6.23 16.29
N TYR A 504 -18.84 5.12 16.04
CA TYR A 504 -18.40 3.78 16.50
C TYR A 504 -16.99 3.41 15.98
N ALA A 505 -16.63 3.78 14.74
CA ALA A 505 -15.29 3.52 14.20
C ALA A 505 -14.18 4.21 15.00
N ILE A 506 -14.42 5.44 15.49
CA ILE A 506 -13.47 6.19 16.33
C ILE A 506 -13.42 5.58 17.73
N ARG A 507 -14.57 5.25 18.32
CA ARG A 507 -14.65 4.68 19.67
C ARG A 507 -13.91 3.34 19.75
N PHE A 508 -14.20 2.41 18.84
CA PHE A 508 -13.52 1.12 18.81
C PHE A 508 -12.02 1.24 18.47
N ALA A 509 -11.64 2.19 17.59
CA ALA A 509 -10.23 2.44 17.31
C ALA A 509 -9.47 3.00 18.51
N LYS A 510 -10.09 3.89 19.30
CA LYS A 510 -9.53 4.42 20.54
C LYS A 510 -9.15 3.30 21.50
N ASP A 511 -10.03 2.32 21.66
CA ASP A 511 -9.85 1.20 22.58
C ASP A 511 -9.09 0.02 21.92
N GLN A 512 -8.72 0.14 20.64
CA GLN A 512 -8.13 -0.92 19.81
C GLN A 512 -9.00 -2.21 19.82
N ASP A 513 -10.30 -2.04 19.91
CA ASP A 513 -11.28 -3.13 19.97
C ASP A 513 -11.75 -3.54 18.57
N TYR A 514 -10.99 -4.43 17.94
CA TYR A 514 -11.34 -4.98 16.64
C TYR A 514 -12.62 -5.83 16.70
N GLU A 515 -12.78 -6.64 17.74
CA GLU A 515 -13.94 -7.54 17.88
C GLU A 515 -15.25 -6.75 17.98
N GLY A 516 -15.26 -5.69 18.79
CA GLY A 516 -16.41 -4.80 18.91
C GLY A 516 -16.73 -4.10 17.58
N PHE A 517 -15.71 -3.60 16.90
CA PHE A 517 -15.87 -3.00 15.57
C PHE A 517 -16.41 -4.01 14.56
N PHE A 518 -15.82 -5.19 14.48
CA PHE A 518 -16.25 -6.26 13.58
C PHE A 518 -17.72 -6.63 13.81
N ALA A 519 -18.11 -6.88 15.05
CA ALA A 519 -19.48 -7.26 15.39
C ALA A 519 -20.49 -6.17 14.97
N TYR A 520 -20.17 -4.90 15.24
CA TYR A 520 -21.05 -3.77 14.92
C TYR A 520 -21.16 -3.54 13.42
N GLU A 521 -20.03 -3.45 12.72
CA GLU A 521 -19.98 -3.20 11.27
C GLU A 521 -20.65 -4.33 10.48
N MET A 522 -20.48 -5.57 10.90
CA MET A 522 -21.12 -6.73 10.26
C MET A 522 -22.65 -6.67 10.32
N GLN A 523 -23.24 -6.13 11.39
CA GLN A 523 -24.69 -5.91 11.45
C GLN A 523 -25.15 -4.90 10.39
N ILE A 524 -24.42 -3.78 10.26
CA ILE A 524 -24.71 -2.75 9.24
C ILE A 524 -24.61 -3.38 7.84
N ARG A 525 -23.53 -4.10 7.54
CA ARG A 525 -23.32 -4.75 6.24
C ARG A 525 -24.43 -5.74 5.89
N ARG A 526 -24.92 -6.46 6.89
CA ARG A 526 -26.04 -7.39 6.72
C ARG A 526 -27.35 -6.67 6.38
N GLN A 527 -27.66 -5.60 7.11
CA GLN A 527 -28.89 -4.83 6.92
C GLN A 527 -28.92 -4.14 5.55
N LEU A 528 -27.79 -3.59 5.12
CA LEU A 528 -27.68 -2.81 3.89
C LEU A 528 -27.28 -3.66 2.66
N GLY A 529 -27.07 -4.96 2.84
CA GLY A 529 -26.71 -5.85 1.73
C GLY A 529 -25.35 -5.55 1.13
N TYR A 530 -24.32 -5.36 1.96
CA TYR A 530 -22.94 -5.18 1.51
C TYR A 530 -22.09 -6.43 1.79
N THR A 531 -20.86 -6.42 1.23
CA THR A 531 -19.89 -7.49 1.50
C THR A 531 -19.55 -7.55 2.99
N PRO A 532 -19.33 -8.73 3.57
CA PRO A 532 -19.23 -10.06 2.97
C PRO A 532 -20.55 -10.83 2.81
N TYR A 533 -21.70 -10.22 3.06
CA TYR A 533 -23.00 -10.88 2.94
C TYR A 533 -23.51 -10.97 1.51
N TYR A 534 -23.10 -10.00 0.67
CA TYR A 534 -23.43 -9.92 -0.75
C TYR A 534 -22.15 -9.80 -1.56
N PHE A 535 -22.14 -10.40 -2.74
CA PHE A 535 -21.16 -10.13 -3.77
C PHE A 535 -21.53 -8.85 -4.52
N THR A 536 -20.53 -8.18 -5.07
CA THR A 536 -20.74 -6.94 -5.82
C THR A 536 -20.03 -7.01 -7.17
N VAL A 537 -20.69 -6.46 -8.20
CA VAL A 537 -20.10 -6.22 -9.52
C VAL A 537 -20.30 -4.76 -9.86
N GLY A 538 -19.21 -4.07 -10.16
CA GLY A 538 -19.23 -2.71 -10.67
C GLY A 538 -19.08 -2.70 -12.19
N LEU A 539 -20.03 -2.09 -12.90
CA LEU A 539 -19.92 -1.83 -14.33
C LEU A 539 -19.70 -0.33 -14.54
N THR A 540 -18.68 0.02 -15.29
CA THR A 540 -18.42 1.41 -15.69
C THR A 540 -18.46 1.51 -17.20
N LEU A 541 -19.35 2.35 -17.72
CA LEU A 541 -19.42 2.71 -19.13
C LEU A 541 -18.80 4.09 -19.31
N SER A 542 -18.07 4.26 -20.41
CA SER A 542 -17.40 5.52 -20.71
C SER A 542 -17.51 5.88 -22.18
N HIS A 543 -17.84 7.14 -22.47
CA HIS A 543 -17.96 7.66 -23.83
C HIS A 543 -17.64 9.16 -23.87
N LYS A 544 -17.29 9.69 -25.05
CA LYS A 544 -17.03 11.12 -25.25
C LYS A 544 -18.27 12.00 -25.14
N SER A 545 -19.45 11.47 -25.49
CA SER A 545 -20.75 12.13 -25.33
C SER A 545 -21.43 11.61 -24.07
N GLU A 546 -21.91 12.54 -23.24
CA GLU A 546 -22.65 12.21 -22.03
C GLU A 546 -24.01 11.59 -22.33
N GLU A 547 -24.72 12.10 -23.34
CA GLU A 547 -26.02 11.58 -23.78
C GLU A 547 -25.91 10.10 -24.19
N ILE A 548 -24.88 9.76 -24.97
CA ILE A 548 -24.67 8.40 -25.45
C ILE A 548 -24.32 7.46 -24.27
N VAL A 549 -23.42 7.85 -23.38
CA VAL A 549 -23.08 6.98 -22.25
C VAL A 549 -24.26 6.77 -21.31
N MET A 550 -25.08 7.78 -21.12
CA MET A 550 -26.32 7.69 -20.32
C MET A 550 -27.32 6.72 -20.98
N GLU A 551 -27.63 6.90 -22.27
CA GLU A 551 -28.52 6.02 -23.02
C GLU A 551 -28.03 4.56 -22.99
N LYS A 552 -26.75 4.33 -23.31
CA LYS A 552 -26.16 2.99 -23.32
C LYS A 552 -26.12 2.35 -21.94
N SER A 553 -25.96 3.15 -20.88
CA SER A 553 -26.04 2.67 -19.50
C SER A 553 -27.44 2.20 -19.14
N HIS A 554 -28.47 2.87 -19.61
CA HIS A 554 -29.86 2.42 -19.45
C HIS A 554 -30.12 1.12 -20.24
N GLN A 555 -29.61 0.99 -21.46
CA GLN A 555 -29.72 -0.27 -22.22
C GLN A 555 -29.03 -1.42 -21.49
N VAL A 556 -27.85 -1.21 -20.90
CA VAL A 556 -27.17 -2.21 -20.05
C VAL A 556 -27.99 -2.56 -18.82
N MET A 557 -28.63 -1.56 -18.19
CA MET A 557 -29.53 -1.80 -17.05
C MET A 557 -30.71 -2.71 -17.46
N GLU A 558 -31.29 -2.54 -18.65
CA GLU A 558 -32.37 -3.40 -19.13
C GLU A 558 -31.89 -4.83 -19.35
N ILE A 559 -30.68 -5.03 -19.91
CA ILE A 559 -30.08 -6.35 -20.04
C ILE A 559 -29.91 -7.03 -18.68
N LEU A 560 -29.42 -6.27 -17.69
CA LEU A 560 -29.27 -6.78 -16.31
C LEU A 560 -30.63 -7.19 -15.71
N ARG A 561 -31.65 -6.32 -15.82
CA ARG A 561 -32.98 -6.58 -15.26
C ARG A 561 -33.69 -7.76 -15.92
N SER A 562 -33.52 -7.94 -17.21
CA SER A 562 -34.17 -9.04 -17.95
C SER A 562 -33.45 -10.37 -17.78
N GLY A 563 -32.13 -10.35 -17.51
CA GLY A 563 -31.32 -11.54 -17.43
C GLY A 563 -31.04 -12.05 -16.02
N LEU A 564 -31.28 -11.24 -14.97
CA LEU A 564 -31.03 -11.59 -13.57
C LEU A 564 -32.34 -11.73 -12.80
N SER A 565 -32.30 -12.48 -11.69
CA SER A 565 -33.46 -12.68 -10.84
C SER A 565 -33.84 -11.42 -10.04
N ASP A 566 -35.06 -11.35 -9.57
CA ASP A 566 -35.58 -10.25 -8.74
C ASP A 566 -34.87 -10.11 -7.38
N GLN A 567 -34.08 -11.10 -6.98
CA GLN A 567 -33.29 -11.09 -5.74
C GLN A 567 -32.01 -10.26 -5.89
N VAL A 568 -31.62 -9.94 -7.11
CA VAL A 568 -30.42 -9.12 -7.42
C VAL A 568 -30.80 -7.64 -7.27
N GLN A 569 -30.02 -6.91 -6.49
CA GLN A 569 -30.17 -5.47 -6.38
C GLN A 569 -29.29 -4.77 -7.40
N ILE A 570 -29.89 -3.90 -8.21
CA ILE A 570 -29.18 -3.15 -9.24
C ILE A 570 -29.34 -1.66 -8.91
N LEU A 571 -28.22 -0.96 -8.70
CA LEU A 571 -28.16 0.45 -8.39
C LEU A 571 -27.61 1.25 -9.57
N GLY A 572 -28.15 2.42 -9.83
CA GLY A 572 -27.80 3.27 -10.97
C GLY A 572 -28.71 3.04 -12.17
N PRO A 573 -28.31 3.40 -13.43
CA PRO A 573 -27.02 4.04 -13.75
C PRO A 573 -26.90 5.46 -13.18
N THR A 574 -25.70 5.84 -12.78
CA THR A 574 -25.42 7.15 -12.21
C THR A 574 -24.03 7.62 -12.62
N PRO A 575 -23.78 8.92 -12.81
CA PRO A 575 -22.43 9.43 -13.03
C PRO A 575 -21.50 9.05 -11.88
N LYS A 576 -20.24 8.74 -12.19
CA LYS A 576 -19.20 8.56 -11.16
C LYS A 576 -18.94 9.88 -10.41
N PRO A 577 -18.36 9.86 -9.18
CA PRO A 577 -17.97 11.07 -8.45
C PRO A 577 -17.10 12.02 -9.28
N ILE A 578 -16.19 11.46 -10.09
CA ILE A 578 -15.50 12.19 -11.14
C ILE A 578 -16.16 11.82 -12.47
N ALA A 579 -17.16 12.62 -12.84
CA ALA A 579 -18.00 12.32 -14.00
C ALA A 579 -17.26 12.34 -15.34
N ARG A 580 -16.13 13.09 -15.43
CA ARG A 580 -15.36 13.24 -16.68
C ARG A 580 -13.86 13.21 -16.43
N THR A 581 -13.15 12.29 -17.12
CA THR A 581 -11.67 12.24 -17.15
C THR A 581 -11.19 11.92 -18.56
N HIS A 582 -10.07 12.51 -18.99
CA HIS A 582 -9.48 12.27 -20.32
C HIS A 582 -10.49 12.40 -21.48
N ASN A 583 -11.38 13.42 -21.39
CA ASN A 583 -12.47 13.66 -22.33
C ASN A 583 -13.51 12.54 -22.46
N LEU A 584 -13.64 11.67 -21.46
CA LEU A 584 -14.66 10.63 -21.39
C LEU A 584 -15.57 10.88 -20.18
N TYR A 585 -16.88 10.78 -20.39
CA TYR A 585 -17.89 10.74 -19.33
C TYR A 585 -18.02 9.32 -18.82
N HIS A 586 -18.19 9.14 -17.51
CA HIS A 586 -18.23 7.85 -16.83
C HIS A 586 -19.54 7.67 -16.07
N TYR A 587 -20.25 6.60 -16.39
CA TYR A 587 -21.46 6.17 -15.70
C TYR A 587 -21.22 4.80 -15.07
N GLN A 588 -21.79 4.56 -13.90
CA GLN A 588 -21.64 3.30 -13.20
C GLN A 588 -22.97 2.66 -12.86
N ILE A 589 -22.97 1.33 -12.85
CA ILE A 589 -24.03 0.47 -12.37
C ILE A 589 -23.40 -0.46 -11.32
N ILE A 590 -24.06 -0.62 -10.18
CA ILE A 590 -23.63 -1.52 -9.11
C ILE A 590 -24.63 -2.64 -8.99
N VAL A 591 -24.16 -3.88 -9.11
CA VAL A 591 -24.97 -5.10 -8.97
C VAL A 591 -24.59 -5.79 -7.66
N LYS A 592 -25.58 -6.07 -6.80
CA LYS A 592 -25.39 -6.73 -5.51
C LYS A 592 -26.22 -8.01 -5.47
N TYR A 593 -25.60 -9.14 -5.15
CA TYR A 593 -26.25 -10.45 -5.18
C TYR A 593 -25.65 -11.41 -4.13
N ARG A 594 -26.38 -12.44 -3.76
CA ARG A 594 -25.87 -13.53 -2.91
C ARG A 594 -25.47 -14.75 -3.72
N PHE A 595 -26.38 -15.19 -4.55
CA PHE A 595 -26.19 -16.29 -5.49
C PHE A 595 -27.00 -15.97 -6.76
N GLU A 596 -26.37 -16.07 -7.92
CA GLU A 596 -26.99 -15.79 -9.20
C GLU A 596 -26.30 -16.61 -10.31
N GLU A 597 -26.92 -17.70 -10.74
CA GLU A 597 -26.35 -18.58 -11.77
C GLU A 597 -26.19 -17.89 -13.12
N GLY A 598 -27.11 -16.98 -13.45
CA GLY A 598 -27.12 -16.24 -14.71
C GLY A 598 -26.07 -15.11 -14.81
N MET A 599 -25.35 -14.79 -13.74
CA MET A 599 -24.47 -13.62 -13.70
C MET A 599 -23.44 -13.61 -14.81
N THR A 600 -22.71 -14.70 -14.98
CA THR A 600 -21.65 -14.80 -16.02
C THR A 600 -22.24 -14.66 -17.42
N GLN A 601 -23.40 -15.26 -17.67
CA GLN A 601 -24.07 -15.19 -18.97
C GLN A 601 -24.51 -13.77 -19.28
N VAL A 602 -25.11 -13.07 -18.34
CA VAL A 602 -25.57 -11.69 -18.52
C VAL A 602 -24.40 -10.74 -18.70
N LEU A 603 -23.31 -10.91 -17.97
CA LEU A 603 -22.10 -10.11 -18.16
C LEU A 603 -21.48 -10.31 -19.54
N ASN A 604 -21.51 -11.54 -20.08
CA ASN A 604 -21.06 -11.81 -21.44
C ASN A 604 -21.98 -11.15 -22.49
N GLN A 605 -23.30 -11.16 -22.30
CA GLN A 605 -24.23 -10.44 -23.18
C GLN A 605 -23.94 -8.93 -23.19
N ILE A 606 -23.61 -8.34 -22.03
CA ILE A 606 -23.24 -6.93 -21.96
C ILE A 606 -21.91 -6.67 -22.69
N LEU A 607 -20.93 -7.58 -22.58
CA LEU A 607 -19.68 -7.48 -23.35
C LEU A 607 -19.94 -7.52 -24.85
N GLU A 608 -20.78 -8.46 -25.32
CA GLU A 608 -21.15 -8.56 -26.73
C GLU A 608 -21.87 -7.29 -27.21
N PHE A 609 -22.84 -6.80 -26.44
CA PHE A 609 -23.54 -5.54 -26.72
C PHE A 609 -22.57 -4.36 -26.92
N THR A 610 -21.57 -4.24 -26.08
CA THR A 610 -20.58 -3.13 -26.18
C THR A 610 -19.62 -3.29 -27.36
N GLN A 611 -19.51 -4.48 -27.94
CA GLN A 611 -18.67 -4.77 -29.11
C GLN A 611 -19.39 -4.64 -30.45
N GLU A 612 -20.70 -4.42 -30.44
CA GLU A 612 -21.48 -4.17 -31.65
C GLU A 612 -20.96 -2.95 -32.42
N LYS A 613 -21.12 -2.97 -33.76
CA LYS A 613 -20.60 -1.90 -34.64
C LYS A 613 -21.10 -0.50 -34.27
N GLY A 614 -22.33 -0.39 -33.75
CA GLY A 614 -22.94 0.88 -33.29
C GLY A 614 -22.33 1.41 -31.98
N ASN A 615 -21.59 0.58 -31.23
CA ASN A 615 -21.05 0.89 -29.91
C ASN A 615 -19.51 0.98 -29.89
N LYS A 616 -18.88 1.14 -31.06
CA LYS A 616 -17.41 1.05 -31.23
C LYS A 616 -16.58 1.96 -30.31
N ASP A 617 -17.11 3.14 -29.93
CA ASP A 617 -16.44 4.11 -29.07
C ASP A 617 -16.85 3.99 -27.59
N LEU A 618 -17.78 3.11 -27.28
CA LEU A 618 -18.21 2.82 -25.92
C LEU A 618 -17.16 1.92 -25.24
N ARG A 619 -16.71 2.35 -24.07
CA ARG A 619 -15.80 1.55 -23.24
C ARG A 619 -16.56 0.97 -22.07
N LEU A 620 -16.41 -0.33 -21.84
CA LEU A 620 -16.95 -1.03 -20.68
C LEU A 620 -15.81 -1.53 -19.79
N SER A 621 -15.99 -1.36 -18.51
CA SER A 621 -15.17 -1.97 -17.46
C SER A 621 -16.08 -2.75 -16.52
N ILE A 622 -15.80 -4.03 -16.33
CA ILE A 622 -16.46 -4.90 -15.35
C ILE A 622 -15.46 -5.19 -14.24
N ASP A 623 -15.87 -4.96 -13.01
CA ASP A 623 -15.05 -5.19 -11.83
C ASP A 623 -15.81 -6.04 -10.82
N ASN A 624 -15.32 -7.25 -10.57
CA ASN A 624 -15.84 -8.13 -9.53
C ASN A 624 -15.21 -7.78 -8.18
N GLU A 625 -16.03 -7.60 -7.17
CA GLU A 625 -15.61 -7.24 -5.81
C GLU A 625 -14.72 -5.98 -5.80
N PRO A 626 -15.20 -4.84 -6.33
CA PRO A 626 -14.43 -3.60 -6.33
C PRO A 626 -14.12 -3.15 -4.89
N GLN A 627 -12.93 -2.63 -4.69
CA GLN A 627 -12.53 -2.08 -3.38
C GLN A 627 -13.10 -0.69 -3.14
N SER A 628 -13.52 0.00 -4.18
CA SER A 628 -14.18 1.31 -4.10
C SER A 628 -15.04 1.53 -5.34
N PHE A 629 -16.13 2.26 -5.15
CA PHE A 629 -16.98 2.74 -6.24
C PHE A 629 -16.73 4.23 -6.59
N MET A 630 -15.73 4.84 -5.98
CA MET A 630 -15.31 6.22 -6.28
C MET A 630 -14.51 6.34 -7.58
#